data_f52288061de7f5fc8ca5ffba2114ecc2
#
_entry.id   f52288061de7f5fc8ca5ffba2114ecc2
#
_cell.length_a   1.000
_cell.length_b   1.000
_cell.length_c   1.000
_cell.angle_alpha   90.00
_cell.angle_beta   90.00
_cell.angle_gamma   90.00
#
_symmetry.space_group_name_H-M   'P 1'
#
loop_
_entity.id
_entity.type
_entity.pdbx_description
1 polymer ?
#
loop_
_entity_poly.entity_id
_entity_poly.type
_entity_poly.pdbx_seq_one_letter_code
_entity_poly.pdbx_strand_id
1 'polypeptide(L)'
;MRSRKVLILAVAFAFTLSTLTPANADNPPRRILSGWLPDYSLARNLPTVEGNLDLIRDISPFWYGLTGETSIKDKYALGKYTTPIEQVISRLKANNLILLPTITDDNPKLVLANLLANPSSRTNIVQTIKALVLKYNYDGIDLDFETFYTQDGRSSWATLKPNWIAFIKELSTALHDQGKLLSVTTP
;
A
#
# COMPACT_ATOMS: atom_id res chain seq x y z
N MET A 1 73.77 1.44 -55.10
CA MET A 1 72.85 0.37 -54.61
C MET A 1 72.24 0.82 -53.32
N ARG A 2 70.96 1.19 -53.36
CA ARG A 2 70.17 1.65 -52.14
C ARG A 2 69.31 0.51 -51.67
N SER A 3 69.61 -0.04 -50.49
CA SER A 3 68.84 -1.05 -49.81
C SER A 3 67.56 -0.42 -49.23
N ARG A 4 66.38 -0.86 -49.69
CA ARG A 4 65.06 -0.48 -49.08
C ARG A 4 64.77 -1.45 -47.91
N LYS A 5 64.77 -0.93 -46.72
CA LYS A 5 64.28 -1.68 -45.55
C LYS A 5 62.74 -1.58 -45.54
N VAL A 6 62.12 -2.72 -45.72
CA VAL A 6 60.65 -2.87 -45.57
C VAL A 6 60.36 -3.03 -44.10
N LEU A 7 59.61 -2.07 -43.51
CA LEU A 7 59.13 -2.11 -42.13
C LEU A 7 57.78 -2.83 -42.13
N ILE A 8 57.74 -4.04 -41.60
CA ILE A 8 56.51 -4.78 -41.42
C ILE A 8 55.88 -4.35 -40.06
N LEU A 9 54.76 -3.62 -40.14
CA LEU A 9 54.00 -3.22 -38.97
C LEU A 9 53.00 -4.34 -38.64
N ALA A 10 53.30 -5.13 -37.62
CA ALA A 10 52.36 -6.14 -37.10
C ALA A 10 51.32 -5.45 -36.17
N VAL A 11 50.09 -5.31 -36.64
CA VAL A 11 48.97 -4.85 -35.79
C VAL A 11 48.42 -6.06 -35.02
N ALA A 12 48.73 -6.13 -33.72
CA ALA A 12 48.12 -7.11 -32.83
C ALA A 12 46.72 -6.67 -32.48
N PHE A 13 45.73 -7.36 -33.03
CA PHE A 13 44.31 -7.17 -32.65
C PHE A 13 44.07 -7.97 -31.38
N ALA A 14 44.07 -7.29 -30.24
CA ALA A 14 43.67 -7.88 -28.96
C ALA A 14 42.14 -8.02 -28.91
N PHE A 15 41.64 -9.22 -29.18
CA PHE A 15 40.24 -9.60 -28.90
C PHE A 15 40.09 -9.71 -27.38
N THR A 16 39.56 -8.68 -26.73
CA THR A 16 39.05 -8.81 -25.39
C THR A 16 37.77 -9.65 -25.47
N LEU A 17 37.86 -10.92 -25.11
CA LEU A 17 36.68 -11.75 -24.83
C LEU A 17 36.03 -11.18 -23.59
N SER A 18 35.04 -10.30 -23.78
CA SER A 18 34.09 -9.96 -22.71
C SER A 18 33.32 -11.22 -22.38
N THR A 19 33.65 -11.88 -21.29
CA THR A 19 32.80 -12.93 -20.71
C THR A 19 31.51 -12.25 -20.31
N LEU A 20 30.48 -12.34 -21.16
CA LEU A 20 29.11 -12.10 -20.80
C LEU A 20 28.79 -13.13 -19.73
N THR A 21 28.90 -12.72 -18.45
CA THR A 21 28.26 -13.48 -17.37
C THR A 21 26.79 -13.58 -17.75
N PRO A 22 26.23 -14.80 -17.88
CA PRO A 22 24.81 -14.95 -18.12
C PRO A 22 24.12 -14.19 -16.96
N ALA A 23 23.33 -13.18 -17.32
CA ALA A 23 22.38 -12.62 -16.37
C ALA A 23 21.61 -13.83 -15.80
N ASN A 24 21.60 -13.99 -14.49
CA ASN A 24 20.85 -15.05 -13.82
C ASN A 24 19.38 -14.93 -14.23
N ALA A 25 19.02 -15.65 -15.29
CA ALA A 25 17.67 -15.68 -15.86
C ALA A 25 16.73 -16.62 -15.08
N ASP A 26 17.15 -17.13 -13.92
CA ASP A 26 16.49 -18.25 -13.26
C ASP A 26 15.84 -17.94 -11.91
N ASN A 27 15.58 -16.67 -11.61
CA ASN A 27 14.59 -16.39 -10.59
C ASN A 27 13.28 -16.02 -11.30
N PRO A 28 12.30 -16.93 -11.36
CA PRO A 28 10.98 -16.55 -11.82
C PRO A 28 10.53 -15.35 -10.98
N PRO A 29 9.83 -14.37 -11.58
CA PRO A 29 9.38 -13.20 -10.83
C PRO A 29 8.67 -13.71 -9.59
N ARG A 30 9.15 -13.32 -8.40
CA ARG A 30 8.54 -13.71 -7.13
C ARG A 30 7.06 -13.37 -7.24
N ARG A 31 6.19 -14.36 -7.05
CA ARG A 31 4.76 -14.10 -6.96
C ARG A 31 4.55 -13.19 -5.77
N ILE A 32 4.08 -11.98 -6.03
CA ILE A 32 3.79 -11.00 -5.01
C ILE A 32 2.42 -11.38 -4.46
N LEU A 33 2.37 -11.73 -3.18
CA LEU A 33 1.12 -11.92 -2.45
C LEU A 33 0.85 -10.65 -1.64
N SER A 34 -0.32 -10.08 -1.86
CA SER A 34 -0.94 -9.09 -1.00
C SER A 34 -2.03 -9.79 -0.20
N GLY A 35 -2.16 -9.46 1.08
CA GLY A 35 -3.15 -10.13 1.92
C GLY A 35 -3.80 -9.22 2.94
N TRP A 36 -5.07 -9.48 3.22
CA TRP A 36 -5.77 -8.89 4.35
C TRP A 36 -5.55 -9.69 5.63
N LEU A 37 -5.40 -8.99 6.73
CA LEU A 37 -5.26 -9.56 8.06
C LEU A 37 -6.45 -9.13 8.93
N PRO A 38 -7.47 -9.99 9.08
CA PRO A 38 -8.65 -9.66 9.86
C PRO A 38 -8.33 -9.37 11.33
N ASP A 39 -8.96 -8.34 11.90
CA ASP A 39 -8.78 -7.92 13.29
C ASP A 39 -9.13 -9.04 14.29
N TYR A 40 -10.24 -9.75 14.07
CA TYR A 40 -10.72 -10.83 14.95
C TYR A 40 -9.81 -12.07 14.99
N SER A 41 -8.82 -12.18 14.15
CA SER A 41 -7.94 -13.36 14.04
C SER A 41 -6.44 -13.02 14.05
N LEU A 42 -6.07 -11.80 14.42
CA LEU A 42 -4.70 -11.30 14.38
C LEU A 42 -3.72 -12.22 15.12
N ALA A 43 -4.04 -12.64 16.35
CA ALA A 43 -3.18 -13.50 17.16
C ALA A 43 -2.84 -14.84 16.49
N ARG A 44 -3.78 -15.38 15.70
CA ARG A 44 -3.59 -16.62 14.94
C ARG A 44 -2.88 -16.39 13.61
N ASN A 45 -3.22 -15.32 12.91
CA ASN A 45 -2.79 -15.10 11.53
C ASN A 45 -1.44 -14.39 11.44
N LEU A 46 -1.08 -13.57 12.42
CA LEU A 46 0.22 -12.89 12.44
C LEU A 46 1.41 -13.87 12.38
N PRO A 47 1.46 -14.97 13.13
CA PRO A 47 2.52 -15.98 12.98
C PRO A 47 2.57 -16.60 11.58
N THR A 48 1.43 -16.77 10.92
CA THR A 48 1.39 -17.27 9.54
C THR A 48 2.01 -16.27 8.56
N VAL A 49 1.72 -14.99 8.72
CA VAL A 49 2.38 -13.92 7.92
C VAL A 49 3.88 -13.94 8.15
N GLU A 50 4.31 -13.97 9.41
CA GLU A 50 5.73 -13.97 9.79
C GLU A 50 6.48 -15.22 9.33
N GLY A 51 5.80 -16.35 9.18
CA GLY A 51 6.38 -17.59 8.65
C GLY A 51 6.49 -17.64 7.11
N ASN A 52 5.92 -16.65 6.38
CA ASN A 52 5.86 -16.65 4.91
C ASN A 52 6.27 -15.29 4.31
N LEU A 53 7.22 -14.61 4.92
CA LEU A 53 7.68 -13.28 4.52
C LEU A 53 8.40 -13.27 3.15
N ASP A 54 8.87 -14.41 2.68
CA ASP A 54 9.43 -14.59 1.35
C ASP A 54 8.39 -14.56 0.23
N LEU A 55 7.13 -14.82 0.57
CA LEU A 55 5.99 -14.82 -0.36
C LEU A 55 5.14 -13.55 -0.27
N ILE A 56 5.02 -12.97 0.92
CA ILE A 56 4.14 -11.83 1.20
C ILE A 56 4.94 -10.54 1.02
N ARG A 57 4.41 -9.62 0.22
CA ARG A 57 4.98 -8.28 0.04
C ARG A 57 4.20 -7.21 0.77
N ASP A 58 2.87 -7.25 0.63
CA ASP A 58 1.98 -6.23 1.15
C ASP A 58 1.00 -6.89 2.12
N ILE A 59 0.72 -6.21 3.23
CA ILE A 59 -0.26 -6.66 4.22
C ILE A 59 -1.18 -5.51 4.62
N SER A 60 -2.48 -5.79 4.61
CA SER A 60 -3.53 -4.83 4.96
C SER A 60 -4.32 -5.32 6.18
N PRO A 61 -3.88 -4.99 7.40
CA PRO A 61 -4.62 -5.36 8.60
C PRO A 61 -5.87 -4.48 8.79
N PHE A 62 -6.99 -5.10 9.15
CA PHE A 62 -8.27 -4.42 9.42
C PHE A 62 -8.26 -3.76 10.80
N TRP A 63 -7.49 -2.69 10.96
CA TRP A 63 -7.28 -2.07 12.26
C TRP A 63 -8.12 -0.82 12.52
N TYR A 64 -8.75 -0.25 11.50
CA TYR A 64 -9.41 1.03 11.61
C TYR A 64 -10.81 1.05 11.02
N GLY A 65 -11.65 1.96 11.53
CA GLY A 65 -12.96 2.29 10.99
C GLY A 65 -13.18 3.80 11.03
N LEU A 66 -13.57 4.40 9.91
CA LEU A 66 -13.94 5.81 9.87
C LEU A 66 -15.33 6.01 10.49
N THR A 67 -15.45 6.95 11.45
CA THR A 67 -16.71 7.32 12.10
C THR A 67 -16.85 8.84 12.06
N GLY A 68 -17.64 9.36 11.11
CA GLY A 68 -17.71 10.79 10.85
C GLY A 68 -16.52 11.31 10.03
N GLU A 69 -16.26 12.62 10.12
CA GLU A 69 -15.23 13.27 9.30
C GLU A 69 -13.85 13.40 9.97
N THR A 70 -13.80 13.32 11.30
CA THR A 70 -12.59 13.56 12.11
C THR A 70 -12.28 12.46 13.10
N SER A 71 -13.02 11.36 13.09
CA SER A 71 -12.89 10.29 14.06
C SER A 71 -12.57 8.95 13.41
N ILE A 72 -11.60 8.25 13.97
CA ILE A 72 -11.21 6.90 13.56
C ILE A 72 -11.32 5.99 14.77
N LYS A 73 -12.11 4.92 14.62
CA LYS A 73 -12.22 3.84 15.56
C LYS A 73 -11.01 2.93 15.45
N ASP A 74 -10.34 2.71 16.56
CA ASP A 74 -9.19 1.81 16.66
C ASP A 74 -9.69 0.38 16.94
N LYS A 75 -9.77 -0.45 15.90
CA LYS A 75 -10.21 -1.85 15.99
C LYS A 75 -9.13 -2.74 16.60
N TYR A 76 -7.86 -2.38 16.46
CA TYR A 76 -6.77 -3.07 17.12
C TYR A 76 -6.93 -3.01 18.65
N ALA A 77 -7.13 -1.82 19.19
CA ALA A 77 -7.37 -1.62 20.62
C ALA A 77 -8.62 -2.37 21.12
N LEU A 78 -9.68 -2.42 20.30
CA LEU A 78 -10.89 -3.18 20.63
C LEU A 78 -10.69 -4.69 20.63
N GLY A 79 -9.73 -5.19 19.84
CA GLY A 79 -9.37 -6.62 19.77
C GLY A 79 -8.69 -7.16 21.02
N LYS A 80 -8.36 -6.29 21.98
CA LYS A 80 -7.73 -6.64 23.27
C LYS A 80 -6.44 -7.44 23.13
N TYR A 81 -5.65 -7.13 22.11
CA TYR A 81 -4.35 -7.76 21.92
C TYR A 81 -3.37 -7.32 23.01
N THR A 82 -2.57 -8.27 23.48
CA THR A 82 -1.57 -8.01 24.54
C THR A 82 -0.31 -7.34 24.01
N THR A 83 -0.01 -7.52 22.72
CA THR A 83 1.14 -6.88 22.07
C THR A 83 0.78 -5.45 21.68
N PRO A 84 1.55 -4.43 22.07
CA PRO A 84 1.34 -3.07 21.58
C PRO A 84 1.43 -2.99 20.05
N ILE A 85 0.57 -2.16 19.42
CA ILE A 85 0.51 -2.03 17.96
C ILE A 85 1.86 -1.61 17.36
N GLU A 86 2.61 -0.76 18.04
CA GLU A 86 3.92 -0.28 17.61
C GLU A 86 4.94 -1.42 17.49
N GLN A 87 4.85 -2.42 18.36
CA GLN A 87 5.70 -3.59 18.28
C GLN A 87 5.35 -4.47 17.07
N VAL A 88 4.05 -4.64 16.78
CA VAL A 88 3.59 -5.38 15.60
C VAL A 88 4.04 -4.66 14.33
N ILE A 89 3.84 -3.35 14.25
CA ILE A 89 4.29 -2.51 13.13
C ILE A 89 5.80 -2.68 12.92
N SER A 90 6.58 -2.55 14.00
CA SER A 90 8.05 -2.67 13.95
C SER A 90 8.49 -4.04 13.43
N ARG A 91 7.86 -5.13 13.88
CA ARG A 91 8.17 -6.50 13.44
C ARG A 91 7.87 -6.69 11.96
N LEU A 92 6.70 -6.25 11.49
CA LEU A 92 6.31 -6.36 10.08
C LEU A 92 7.24 -5.55 9.17
N LYS A 93 7.56 -4.32 9.56
CA LYS A 93 8.46 -3.43 8.78
C LYS A 93 9.91 -3.88 8.79
N ALA A 94 10.40 -4.49 9.88
CA ALA A 94 11.76 -5.04 9.95
C ALA A 94 12.00 -6.16 8.91
N ASN A 95 10.93 -6.77 8.40
CA ASN A 95 10.95 -7.79 7.36
C ASN A 95 10.64 -7.24 5.96
N ASN A 96 10.73 -5.91 5.77
CA ASN A 96 10.48 -5.22 4.51
C ASN A 96 9.05 -5.41 3.95
N LEU A 97 8.07 -5.72 4.79
CA LEU A 97 6.67 -5.74 4.39
C LEU A 97 6.15 -4.32 4.18
N ILE A 98 5.42 -4.13 3.10
CA ILE A 98 4.64 -2.92 2.88
C ILE A 98 3.38 -3.02 3.72
N LEU A 99 3.20 -2.10 4.66
CA LEU A 99 2.09 -2.11 5.61
C LEU A 99 1.08 -1.02 5.25
N LEU A 100 -0.07 -1.47 4.74
CA LEU A 100 -1.20 -0.63 4.34
C LEU A 100 -2.43 -0.98 5.20
N PRO A 101 -2.54 -0.49 6.44
CA PRO A 101 -3.70 -0.85 7.26
C PRO A 101 -5.01 -0.53 6.56
N THR A 102 -5.97 -1.43 6.67
CA THR A 102 -7.32 -1.23 6.12
C THR A 102 -8.12 -0.34 7.05
N ILE A 103 -8.77 0.66 6.46
CA ILE A 103 -9.80 1.48 7.10
C ILE A 103 -11.13 1.24 6.42
N THR A 104 -12.11 0.75 7.19
CA THR A 104 -13.49 0.54 6.73
C THR A 104 -14.35 1.78 6.97
N ASP A 105 -15.49 1.86 6.31
CA ASP A 105 -16.54 2.81 6.66
C ASP A 105 -17.44 2.23 7.75
N ASP A 106 -17.33 2.76 8.97
CA ASP A 106 -18.13 2.36 10.13
C ASP A 106 -19.27 3.36 10.41
N ASN A 107 -19.61 4.20 9.43
CA ASN A 107 -20.73 5.14 9.53
C ASN A 107 -22.08 4.45 9.31
N PRO A 108 -23.17 5.03 9.85
CA PRO A 108 -24.52 4.65 9.48
C PRO A 108 -24.80 4.90 7.99
N LYS A 109 -25.83 4.25 7.47
CA LYS A 109 -26.32 4.39 6.10
C LYS A 109 -26.38 5.85 5.66
N LEU A 110 -25.89 6.15 4.44
CA LEU A 110 -25.85 7.45 3.76
C LEU A 110 -24.97 8.52 4.44
N VAL A 111 -24.40 8.27 5.62
CA VAL A 111 -23.60 9.29 6.32
C VAL A 111 -22.33 9.59 5.53
N LEU A 112 -21.58 8.56 5.14
CA LEU A 112 -20.35 8.77 4.34
C LEU A 112 -20.68 9.46 3.02
N ALA A 113 -21.74 9.06 2.32
CA ALA A 113 -22.15 9.67 1.06
C ALA A 113 -22.40 11.19 1.21
N ASN A 114 -23.07 11.60 2.31
CA ASN A 114 -23.33 13.00 2.61
C ASN A 114 -22.07 13.76 2.98
N LEU A 115 -21.17 13.16 3.77
CA LEU A 115 -19.89 13.76 4.12
C LEU A 115 -19.01 13.99 2.89
N LEU A 116 -18.95 13.03 1.97
CA LEU A 116 -18.19 13.17 0.74
C LEU A 116 -18.79 14.20 -0.24
N ALA A 117 -20.08 14.47 -0.17
CA ALA A 117 -20.74 15.51 -0.96
C ALA A 117 -20.37 16.94 -0.49
N ASN A 118 -19.96 17.08 0.77
CA ASN A 118 -19.50 18.35 1.32
C ASN A 118 -17.97 18.51 1.16
N PRO A 119 -17.47 19.47 0.40
CA PRO A 119 -16.04 19.65 0.19
C PRO A 119 -15.23 19.83 1.48
N SER A 120 -15.76 20.57 2.47
CA SER A 120 -15.06 20.76 3.76
C SER A 120 -14.96 19.46 4.56
N SER A 121 -16.06 18.71 4.67
CA SER A 121 -16.07 17.41 5.34
C SER A 121 -15.16 16.41 4.65
N ARG A 122 -15.15 16.42 3.30
CA ARG A 122 -14.25 15.58 2.51
C ARG A 122 -12.78 15.91 2.79
N THR A 123 -12.42 17.20 2.85
CA THR A 123 -11.08 17.63 3.23
C THR A 123 -10.72 17.19 4.66
N ASN A 124 -11.63 17.27 5.61
CA ASN A 124 -11.40 16.82 6.98
C ASN A 124 -11.13 15.30 7.04
N ILE A 125 -11.88 14.50 6.29
CA ILE A 125 -11.64 13.04 6.18
C ILE A 125 -10.25 12.77 5.61
N VAL A 126 -9.85 13.47 4.53
CA VAL A 126 -8.52 13.34 3.93
C VAL A 126 -7.42 13.63 4.94
N GLN A 127 -7.54 14.75 5.68
CA GLN A 127 -6.53 15.11 6.70
C GLN A 127 -6.51 14.12 7.86
N THR A 128 -7.67 13.60 8.27
CA THR A 128 -7.78 12.59 9.34
C THR A 128 -7.08 11.29 8.98
N ILE A 129 -7.30 10.78 7.76
CA ILE A 129 -6.64 9.57 7.26
C ILE A 129 -5.13 9.82 7.09
N LYS A 130 -4.74 10.94 6.49
CA LYS A 130 -3.33 11.31 6.34
C LYS A 130 -2.61 11.38 7.69
N ALA A 131 -3.23 12.01 8.69
CA ALA A 131 -2.67 12.11 10.04
C ALA A 131 -2.44 10.73 10.68
N LEU A 132 -3.38 9.79 10.50
CA LEU A 132 -3.22 8.42 10.96
C LEU A 132 -2.01 7.73 10.31
N VAL A 133 -1.88 7.83 8.98
CA VAL A 133 -0.78 7.22 8.22
C VAL A 133 0.58 7.76 8.68
N LEU A 134 0.67 9.07 8.90
CA LEU A 134 1.90 9.71 9.34
C LEU A 134 2.24 9.41 10.81
N LYS A 135 1.22 9.37 11.68
CA LYS A 135 1.40 9.09 13.12
C LYS A 135 2.15 7.77 13.36
N TYR A 136 1.76 6.72 12.65
CA TYR A 136 2.36 5.39 12.80
C TYR A 136 3.42 5.08 11.73
N ASN A 137 3.72 6.05 10.89
CA ASN A 137 4.64 5.89 9.75
C ASN A 137 4.31 4.66 8.89
N TYR A 138 3.02 4.43 8.60
CA TYR A 138 2.59 3.40 7.66
C TYR A 138 3.11 3.68 6.24
N ASP A 139 3.19 2.66 5.40
CA ASP A 139 3.62 2.82 4.01
C ASP A 139 2.49 3.39 3.15
N GLY A 140 1.27 3.37 3.65
CA GLY A 140 0.06 3.94 3.06
C GLY A 140 -1.17 3.53 3.82
N ILE A 141 -2.30 3.50 3.12
CA ILE A 141 -3.60 3.07 3.64
C ILE A 141 -4.34 2.25 2.58
N ASP A 142 -5.14 1.29 3.01
CA ASP A 142 -6.07 0.54 2.19
C ASP A 142 -7.51 0.94 2.57
N LEU A 143 -8.25 1.50 1.60
CA LEU A 143 -9.65 1.91 1.78
C LEU A 143 -10.58 0.76 1.45
N ASP A 144 -11.39 0.35 2.41
CA ASP A 144 -12.44 -0.65 2.26
C ASP A 144 -13.81 -0.04 2.64
N PHE A 145 -14.26 0.93 1.83
CA PHE A 145 -15.50 1.67 2.02
C PHE A 145 -16.62 1.05 1.19
N GLU A 146 -17.34 0.12 1.80
CA GLU A 146 -18.39 -0.66 1.12
C GLU A 146 -19.83 -0.29 1.50
N THR A 147 -20.05 0.64 2.44
CA THR A 147 -21.41 0.97 2.92
C THR A 147 -22.32 1.47 1.80
N PHE A 148 -21.80 2.22 0.83
CA PHE A 148 -22.56 2.67 -0.33
C PHE A 148 -23.00 1.52 -1.25
N TYR A 149 -22.30 0.39 -1.25
CA TYR A 149 -22.71 -0.82 -1.97
C TYR A 149 -23.63 -1.69 -1.10
N THR A 150 -23.25 -1.92 0.15
CA THR A 150 -23.90 -2.90 1.03
C THR A 150 -25.15 -2.34 1.73
N GLN A 151 -25.24 -1.03 1.99
CA GLN A 151 -26.27 -0.42 2.82
C GLN A 151 -27.05 0.72 2.11
N ASP A 152 -26.37 1.61 1.36
CA ASP A 152 -26.99 2.83 0.82
C ASP A 152 -27.92 2.56 -0.37
N GLY A 153 -27.61 1.50 -1.14
CA GLY A 153 -28.38 1.08 -2.29
C GLY A 153 -28.05 1.85 -3.58
N ARG A 154 -28.40 1.25 -4.71
CA ARG A 154 -28.02 1.73 -6.05
C ARG A 154 -28.55 3.11 -6.41
N SER A 155 -29.65 3.54 -5.80
CA SER A 155 -30.22 4.87 -6.05
C SER A 155 -29.29 6.03 -5.65
N SER A 156 -28.38 5.79 -4.69
CA SER A 156 -27.41 6.81 -4.26
C SER A 156 -26.17 6.93 -5.18
N TRP A 157 -25.89 5.93 -6.01
CA TRP A 157 -24.62 5.83 -6.74
C TRP A 157 -24.37 6.95 -7.75
N ALA A 158 -25.42 7.42 -8.45
CA ALA A 158 -25.26 8.48 -9.42
C ALA A 158 -24.77 9.79 -8.77
N THR A 159 -25.25 10.10 -7.57
CA THR A 159 -24.85 11.27 -6.79
C THR A 159 -23.51 11.04 -6.06
N LEU A 160 -23.28 9.85 -5.58
CA LEU A 160 -22.06 9.49 -4.85
C LEU A 160 -20.82 9.48 -5.76
N LYS A 161 -20.94 8.92 -6.97
CA LYS A 161 -19.80 8.67 -7.87
C LYS A 161 -18.87 9.88 -8.08
N PRO A 162 -19.35 11.10 -8.42
CA PRO A 162 -18.47 12.24 -8.60
C PRO A 162 -17.78 12.65 -7.30
N ASN A 163 -18.46 12.55 -6.15
CA ASN A 163 -17.91 12.88 -4.84
C ASN A 163 -16.86 11.86 -4.39
N TRP A 164 -17.08 10.59 -4.66
CA TRP A 164 -16.12 9.52 -4.46
C TRP A 164 -14.84 9.72 -5.27
N ILE A 165 -14.97 10.04 -6.57
CA ILE A 165 -13.83 10.32 -7.44
C ILE A 165 -13.04 11.53 -6.91
N ALA A 166 -13.73 12.60 -6.47
CA ALA A 166 -13.08 13.75 -5.89
C ALA A 166 -12.31 13.38 -4.61
N PHE A 167 -12.94 12.62 -3.72
CA PHE A 167 -12.30 12.15 -2.48
C PHE A 167 -11.05 11.31 -2.76
N ILE A 168 -11.13 10.33 -3.67
CA ILE A 168 -9.97 9.50 -4.02
C ILE A 168 -8.82 10.34 -4.58
N LYS A 169 -9.12 11.33 -5.44
CA LYS A 169 -8.10 12.23 -5.97
C LYS A 169 -7.44 13.08 -4.87
N GLU A 170 -8.24 13.66 -3.98
CA GLU A 170 -7.75 14.47 -2.87
C GLU A 170 -6.88 13.64 -1.92
N LEU A 171 -7.34 12.45 -1.53
CA LEU A 171 -6.60 11.55 -0.64
C LEU A 171 -5.33 11.02 -1.30
N SER A 172 -5.41 10.59 -2.56
CA SER A 172 -4.25 10.13 -3.33
C SER A 172 -3.17 11.20 -3.39
N THR A 173 -3.53 12.44 -3.74
CA THR A 173 -2.59 13.56 -3.76
C THR A 173 -1.97 13.78 -2.38
N ALA A 174 -2.80 13.86 -1.33
CA ALA A 174 -2.34 14.12 0.03
C ALA A 174 -1.39 13.06 0.58
N LEU A 175 -1.55 11.78 0.17
CA LEU A 175 -0.68 10.68 0.56
C LEU A 175 0.58 10.62 -0.31
N HIS A 176 0.45 10.74 -1.63
CA HIS A 176 1.59 10.66 -2.55
C HIS A 176 2.59 11.80 -2.32
N ASP A 177 2.14 13.00 -1.98
CA ASP A 177 3.00 14.12 -1.58
C ASP A 177 3.86 13.81 -0.34
N GLN A 178 3.50 12.79 0.42
CA GLN A 178 4.25 12.27 1.57
C GLN A 178 4.99 10.95 1.26
N GLY A 179 5.04 10.54 -0.01
CA GLY A 179 5.61 9.25 -0.42
C GLY A 179 4.84 8.03 0.10
N LYS A 180 3.53 8.19 0.40
CA LYS A 180 2.66 7.13 0.93
C LYS A 180 1.76 6.56 -0.16
N LEU A 181 1.43 5.28 -0.04
CA LEU A 181 0.59 4.55 -0.98
C LEU A 181 -0.91 4.66 -0.63
N LEU A 182 -1.75 4.46 -1.66
CA LEU A 182 -3.18 4.30 -1.50
C LEU A 182 -3.63 3.03 -2.22
N SER A 183 -4.28 2.13 -1.51
CA SER A 183 -5.04 1.00 -2.05
C SER A 183 -6.53 1.27 -1.85
N VAL A 184 -7.37 0.76 -2.75
CA VAL A 184 -8.82 0.97 -2.71
C VAL A 184 -9.53 -0.31 -3.12
N THR A 185 -10.37 -0.84 -2.25
CA THR A 185 -11.32 -1.89 -2.60
C THR A 185 -12.46 -1.29 -3.40
N THR A 186 -12.78 -1.91 -4.52
CA THR A 186 -13.90 -1.50 -5.39
C THR A 186 -14.83 -2.69 -5.59
N PRO A 187 -16.14 -2.52 -5.42
CA PRO A 187 -17.13 -3.58 -5.65
C PRO A 187 -17.28 -3.92 -7.15
#